data_5eb41f6e52f4ab60357f4da20f1ea73f
#
_entry.id   5eb41f6e52f4ab60357f4da20f1ea73f
#
_cell.length_a   1.000
_cell.length_b   1.000
_cell.length_c   1.000
_cell.angle_alpha   90.00
_cell.angle_beta   90.00
_cell.angle_gamma   90.00
#
_symmetry.space_group_name_H-M   'P 1'
#
loop_
_entity.id
_entity.type
_entity.pdbx_description
1 polymer ?
#
loop_
_entity_poly.entity_id
_entity_poly.type
_entity_poly.pdbx_seq_one_letter_code
_entity_poly.pdbx_strand_id
1 'polypeptide(L)'
;MGDIRPQKFRHRIDTPPLRGVNIQRLFGSQRALKTVEDFTEFEQRAAYFDGDPVIATKKGVNILERGSQVHFMAEVQEEIMDFPPAPKLNIYGKLDPKKATEAELRGQEIFFGKAQCAACHMPSYYIDNLMHNLKTERFFKPQMVNGRMASADGPIKTFPLRGIKDSPPYLHDGRLLTLEDTVEFFNLVQDLKLNPQEKSDLVAYMRAL
;
A
#
# COMPACT_ATOMS: atom_id res chain seq x y z
N MET A 1 4.81 3.32 12.42
CA MET A 1 3.92 2.47 13.26
C MET A 1 4.54 1.10 13.43
N GLY A 2 4.33 0.42 14.54
CA GLY A 2 4.82 -0.94 14.76
C GLY A 2 3.75 -1.97 14.45
N ASP A 3 4.17 -3.16 14.13
CA ASP A 3 3.29 -4.33 14.04
C ASP A 3 2.59 -4.56 15.38
N ILE A 4 1.29 -4.69 15.35
CA ILE A 4 0.41 -4.89 16.52
C ILE A 4 0.34 -6.35 16.97
N ARG A 5 0.90 -7.29 16.21
CA ARG A 5 0.96 -8.70 16.56
C ARG A 5 1.81 -8.93 17.83
N PRO A 6 1.69 -10.08 18.47
CA PRO A 6 2.52 -10.43 19.62
C PRO A 6 4.01 -10.17 19.38
N GLN A 7 4.72 -9.70 20.39
CA GLN A 7 6.10 -9.21 20.28
C GLN A 7 7.04 -10.18 19.54
N LYS A 8 6.85 -11.47 19.69
CA LYS A 8 7.63 -12.53 19.01
C LYS A 8 7.41 -12.62 17.49
N PHE A 9 6.37 -11.96 16.97
CA PHE A 9 6.03 -11.93 15.53
C PHE A 9 6.03 -10.53 14.93
N ARG A 10 6.42 -9.52 15.71
CA ARG A 10 6.40 -8.13 15.28
C ARG A 10 7.40 -7.86 14.18
N HIS A 11 6.90 -7.36 13.08
CA HIS A 11 7.65 -6.70 12.03
C HIS A 11 7.21 -5.25 11.95
N ARG A 12 8.06 -4.41 11.39
CA ARG A 12 7.64 -3.05 11.05
C ARG A 12 6.69 -3.14 9.86
N ILE A 13 5.47 -2.66 10.04
CA ILE A 13 4.45 -2.60 8.99
C ILE A 13 3.96 -1.17 8.92
N ASP A 14 3.85 -0.64 7.72
CA ASP A 14 3.11 0.58 7.48
C ASP A 14 1.62 0.27 7.39
N THR A 15 0.78 1.18 7.91
CA THR A 15 -0.67 1.01 7.85
C THR A 15 -1.17 1.62 6.54
N PRO A 16 -1.62 0.80 5.59
CA PRO A 16 -2.17 1.32 4.33
C PRO A 16 -3.48 2.07 4.59
N PRO A 17 -3.81 3.06 3.75
CA PRO A 17 -5.10 3.72 3.82
C PRO A 17 -6.22 2.75 3.46
N LEU A 18 -7.40 2.91 4.07
CA LEU A 18 -8.59 2.13 3.74
C LEU A 18 -9.28 2.63 2.47
N ARG A 19 -8.96 3.83 1.99
CA ARG A 19 -9.58 4.41 0.79
C ARG A 19 -9.26 3.57 -0.44
N GLY A 20 -10.30 3.26 -1.22
CA GLY A 20 -10.18 2.43 -2.41
C GLY A 20 -9.90 0.96 -2.13
N VAL A 21 -10.24 0.47 -0.95
CA VAL A 21 -10.10 -0.95 -0.61
C VAL A 21 -10.97 -1.84 -1.50
N ASN A 22 -12.12 -1.33 -1.93
CA ASN A 22 -13.11 -2.03 -2.75
C ASN A 22 -12.58 -2.51 -4.12
N ILE A 23 -11.54 -1.88 -4.66
CA ILE A 23 -10.94 -2.31 -5.95
C ILE A 23 -9.78 -3.29 -5.77
N GLN A 24 -9.34 -3.52 -4.56
CA GLN A 24 -8.24 -4.44 -4.29
C GLN A 24 -8.70 -5.90 -4.32
N ARG A 25 -7.83 -6.78 -4.78
CA ARG A 25 -8.01 -8.26 -4.85
C ARG A 25 -6.63 -8.89 -4.70
N LEU A 26 -6.38 -9.73 -3.87
CA LEU A 26 -6.76 -10.12 -2.55
C LEU A 26 -6.18 -9.14 -1.50
N PHE A 27 -6.49 -9.31 -0.22
CA PHE A 27 -6.11 -8.35 0.82
C PHE A 27 -4.86 -8.77 1.59
N GLY A 28 -4.22 -7.76 2.21
CA GLY A 28 -2.92 -7.91 2.86
C GLY A 28 -1.74 -7.93 1.88
N SER A 29 -0.54 -7.60 2.35
CA SER A 29 0.68 -7.52 1.53
C SER A 29 1.07 -8.85 0.89
N GLN A 30 0.60 -9.96 1.45
CA GLN A 30 0.83 -11.32 0.95
C GLN A 30 -0.41 -11.92 0.25
N ARG A 31 -1.46 -11.15 0.01
CA ARG A 31 -2.72 -11.60 -0.61
C ARG A 31 -3.35 -12.81 0.09
N ALA A 32 -3.20 -12.88 1.41
CA ALA A 32 -3.65 -14.04 2.19
C ALA A 32 -5.15 -14.05 2.50
N LEU A 33 -5.83 -12.92 2.33
CA LEU A 33 -7.23 -12.72 2.70
C LEU A 33 -8.06 -12.45 1.44
N LYS A 34 -9.25 -13.05 1.35
CA LYS A 34 -10.06 -13.06 0.12
C LYS A 34 -11.00 -11.88 0.02
N THR A 35 -11.58 -11.46 1.15
CA THR A 35 -12.60 -10.43 1.24
C THR A 35 -12.19 -9.34 2.23
N VAL A 36 -12.88 -8.21 2.20
CA VAL A 36 -12.72 -7.16 3.22
C VAL A 36 -13.17 -7.68 4.58
N GLU A 37 -14.18 -8.54 4.62
CA GLU A 37 -14.64 -9.19 5.86
C GLU A 37 -13.55 -10.08 6.45
N ASP A 38 -12.88 -10.92 5.65
CA ASP A 38 -11.74 -11.72 6.09
C ASP A 38 -10.62 -10.84 6.66
N PHE A 39 -10.34 -9.71 6.01
CA PHE A 39 -9.33 -8.75 6.46
C PHE A 39 -9.74 -8.11 7.79
N THR A 40 -10.98 -7.65 7.89
CA THR A 40 -11.55 -7.02 9.08
C THR A 40 -11.56 -7.99 10.26
N GLU A 41 -11.98 -9.24 10.03
CA GLU A 41 -11.96 -10.29 11.05
C GLU A 41 -10.54 -10.62 11.52
N PHE A 42 -9.59 -10.70 10.57
CA PHE A 42 -8.19 -10.94 10.89
C PHE A 42 -7.61 -9.81 11.75
N GLU A 43 -7.86 -8.56 11.40
CA GLU A 43 -7.34 -7.41 12.16
C GLU A 43 -7.97 -7.35 13.55
N GLN A 44 -9.25 -7.60 13.69
CA GLN A 44 -9.90 -7.65 15.00
C GLN A 44 -9.32 -8.76 15.88
N ARG A 45 -9.05 -9.92 15.31
CA ARG A 45 -8.44 -11.04 16.05
C ARG A 45 -6.99 -10.75 16.43
N ALA A 46 -6.18 -10.39 15.46
CA ALA A 46 -4.75 -10.20 15.65
C ALA A 46 -4.45 -8.92 16.43
N ALA A 47 -5.16 -7.81 16.10
CA ALA A 47 -4.88 -6.50 16.66
C ALA A 47 -5.40 -6.33 18.09
N TYR A 48 -6.63 -6.77 18.32
CA TYR A 48 -7.33 -6.46 19.55
C TYR A 48 -7.40 -7.61 20.54
N PHE A 49 -7.38 -8.84 20.07
CA PHE A 49 -7.62 -10.01 20.91
C PHE A 49 -6.57 -11.10 20.81
N ASP A 50 -5.63 -10.97 19.90
CA ASP A 50 -4.63 -12.01 19.64
C ASP A 50 -5.28 -13.41 19.38
N GLY A 51 -6.49 -13.41 18.86
CA GLY A 51 -7.30 -14.60 18.64
C GLY A 51 -7.96 -15.19 19.89
N ASP A 52 -7.74 -14.60 21.07
CA ASP A 52 -8.24 -15.14 22.34
C ASP A 52 -9.61 -14.55 22.71
N PRO A 53 -10.67 -15.38 22.77
CA PRO A 53 -12.01 -14.95 23.17
C PRO A 53 -12.10 -14.39 24.59
N VAL A 54 -11.25 -14.89 25.51
CA VAL A 54 -11.22 -14.42 26.90
C VAL A 54 -10.69 -12.99 26.96
N ILE A 55 -9.66 -12.68 26.18
CA ILE A 55 -9.14 -11.30 26.07
C ILE A 55 -10.17 -10.39 25.46
N ALA A 56 -10.89 -10.84 24.42
CA ALA A 56 -11.96 -10.08 23.77
C ALA A 56 -13.06 -9.70 24.80
N THR A 57 -13.53 -10.65 25.56
CA THR A 57 -14.55 -10.44 26.59
C THR A 57 -14.06 -9.46 27.67
N LYS A 58 -12.82 -9.59 28.13
CA LYS A 58 -12.22 -8.66 29.12
C LYS A 58 -12.11 -7.22 28.58
N LYS A 59 -11.98 -7.05 27.28
CA LYS A 59 -11.97 -5.74 26.61
C LYS A 59 -13.36 -5.19 26.31
N GLY A 60 -14.42 -5.88 26.73
CA GLY A 60 -15.80 -5.46 26.54
C GLY A 60 -16.38 -5.69 25.15
N VAL A 61 -15.73 -6.53 24.35
CA VAL A 61 -16.22 -6.88 23.02
C VAL A 61 -17.29 -7.96 23.12
N ASN A 62 -18.44 -7.72 22.54
CA ASN A 62 -19.52 -8.71 22.47
C ASN A 62 -19.22 -9.73 21.37
N ILE A 63 -18.74 -10.89 21.78
CA ILE A 63 -18.38 -11.98 20.87
C ILE A 63 -19.60 -12.50 20.09
N LEU A 64 -20.80 -12.43 20.68
CA LEU A 64 -22.03 -12.90 20.05
C LEU A 64 -22.47 -12.03 18.87
N GLU A 65 -22.15 -10.73 18.88
CA GLU A 65 -22.46 -9.78 17.82
C GLU A 65 -21.31 -9.57 16.82
N ARG A 66 -20.24 -10.31 16.98
CA ARG A 66 -19.03 -10.11 16.21
C ARG A 66 -19.22 -10.24 14.71
N GLY A 67 -20.02 -11.19 14.26
CA GLY A 67 -20.31 -11.35 12.83
C GLY A 67 -20.94 -10.10 12.21
N SER A 68 -21.89 -9.50 12.92
CA SER A 68 -22.52 -8.24 12.48
C SER A 68 -21.55 -7.07 12.51
N GLN A 69 -20.68 -6.98 13.51
CA GLN A 69 -19.65 -5.92 13.59
C GLN A 69 -18.65 -6.03 12.45
N VAL A 70 -18.15 -7.23 12.15
CA VAL A 70 -17.25 -7.46 11.02
C VAL A 70 -17.92 -7.08 9.71
N HIS A 71 -19.15 -7.51 9.51
CA HIS A 71 -19.93 -7.21 8.31
C HIS A 71 -20.11 -5.70 8.12
N PHE A 72 -20.61 -4.98 9.11
CA PHE A 72 -20.82 -3.54 9.00
C PHE A 72 -19.51 -2.75 8.82
N MET A 73 -18.43 -3.18 9.44
CA MET A 73 -17.12 -2.58 9.21
C MET A 73 -16.61 -2.81 7.78
N ALA A 74 -16.86 -3.99 7.22
CA ALA A 74 -16.51 -4.30 5.83
C ALA A 74 -17.34 -3.48 4.86
N GLU A 75 -18.65 -3.36 5.06
CA GLU A 75 -19.56 -2.52 4.26
C GLU A 75 -19.10 -1.06 4.23
N VAL A 76 -18.74 -0.49 5.38
CA VAL A 76 -18.20 0.88 5.42
C VAL A 76 -16.93 1.01 4.59
N GLN A 77 -16.05 0.03 4.62
CA GLN A 77 -14.81 0.06 3.85
C GLN A 77 -15.07 -0.11 2.33
N GLU A 78 -16.03 -0.93 1.96
CA GLU A 78 -16.34 -1.21 0.53
C GLU A 78 -17.19 -0.12 -0.11
N GLU A 79 -18.17 0.44 0.60
CA GLU A 79 -19.18 1.33 0.03
C GLU A 79 -18.89 2.82 0.25
N ILE A 80 -18.19 3.17 1.34
CA ILE A 80 -18.02 4.58 1.74
C ILE A 80 -16.58 5.06 1.53
N MET A 81 -15.59 4.18 1.66
CA MET A 81 -14.18 4.54 1.61
C MET A 81 -13.64 4.60 0.17
N ASP A 82 -14.10 5.58 -0.59
CA ASP A 82 -13.61 5.80 -1.95
C ASP A 82 -12.23 6.49 -1.98
N PHE A 83 -11.60 6.48 -3.14
CA PHE A 83 -10.33 7.17 -3.37
C PHE A 83 -10.47 8.69 -3.15
N PRO A 84 -9.38 9.35 -2.71
CA PRO A 84 -9.38 10.80 -2.68
C PRO A 84 -9.58 11.37 -4.09
N PRO A 85 -10.20 12.55 -4.21
CA PRO A 85 -10.38 13.21 -5.50
C PRO A 85 -9.05 13.44 -6.21
N ALA A 86 -9.00 13.15 -7.50
CA ALA A 86 -7.86 13.47 -8.36
C ALA A 86 -8.35 14.31 -9.57
N PRO A 87 -8.61 15.60 -9.37
CA PRO A 87 -9.31 16.44 -10.33
C PRO A 87 -8.54 16.69 -11.62
N LYS A 88 -7.24 16.37 -11.64
CA LYS A 88 -6.40 16.45 -12.83
C LYS A 88 -6.47 15.21 -13.71
N LEU A 89 -7.05 14.11 -13.23
CA LEU A 89 -7.17 12.89 -14.01
C LEU A 89 -8.47 12.89 -14.83
N ASN A 90 -8.38 12.31 -16.02
CA ASN A 90 -9.55 11.99 -16.85
C ASN A 90 -10.14 10.62 -16.43
N ILE A 91 -11.23 10.21 -17.09
CA ILE A 91 -11.93 8.95 -16.81
C ILE A 91 -11.07 7.68 -17.02
N TYR A 92 -9.98 7.80 -17.77
CA TYR A 92 -9.02 6.71 -18.00
C TYR A 92 -7.87 6.71 -16.97
N GLY A 93 -7.93 7.59 -15.99
CA GLY A 93 -6.89 7.73 -14.97
C GLY A 93 -5.62 8.44 -15.46
N LYS A 94 -5.61 9.04 -16.64
CA LYS A 94 -4.47 9.83 -17.15
C LYS A 94 -4.68 11.32 -16.91
N LEU A 95 -3.60 12.09 -16.85
CA LEU A 95 -3.69 13.53 -16.71
C LEU A 95 -4.45 14.17 -17.87
N ASP A 96 -5.32 15.11 -17.53
CA ASP A 96 -5.92 16.04 -18.48
C ASP A 96 -4.89 17.16 -18.79
N PRO A 97 -4.41 17.29 -20.03
CA PRO A 97 -3.39 18.30 -20.35
C PRO A 97 -3.84 19.75 -20.09
N LYS A 98 -5.14 19.98 -20.00
CA LYS A 98 -5.69 21.31 -19.69
C LYS A 98 -5.60 21.67 -18.20
N LYS A 99 -5.41 20.68 -17.34
CA LYS A 99 -5.38 20.84 -15.88
C LYS A 99 -4.01 20.55 -15.27
N ALA A 100 -3.20 19.78 -15.96
CA ALA A 100 -1.89 19.38 -15.50
C ALA A 100 -0.83 20.44 -15.83
N THR A 101 0.20 20.50 -15.01
CA THR A 101 1.42 21.26 -15.29
C THR A 101 2.32 20.51 -16.27
N GLU A 102 3.23 21.20 -16.92
CA GLU A 102 4.23 20.57 -17.81
C GLU A 102 5.09 19.53 -17.08
N ALA A 103 5.47 19.81 -15.84
CA ALA A 103 6.24 18.88 -15.01
C ALA A 103 5.46 17.58 -14.76
N GLU A 104 4.18 17.69 -14.43
CA GLU A 104 3.31 16.53 -14.22
C GLU A 104 3.13 15.72 -15.51
N LEU A 105 2.98 16.37 -16.65
CA LEU A 105 2.87 15.71 -17.95
C LEU A 105 4.17 14.96 -18.32
N ARG A 106 5.33 15.59 -18.16
CA ARG A 106 6.62 14.90 -18.34
C ARG A 106 6.79 13.73 -17.35
N GLY A 107 6.37 13.93 -16.09
CA GLY A 107 6.36 12.88 -15.10
C GLY A 107 5.48 11.69 -15.48
N GLN A 108 4.31 11.96 -16.07
CA GLN A 108 3.45 10.90 -16.63
C GLN A 108 4.17 10.12 -17.75
N GLU A 109 4.82 10.80 -18.67
CA GLU A 109 5.58 10.14 -19.73
C GLU A 109 6.70 9.25 -19.18
N ILE A 110 7.41 9.73 -18.17
CA ILE A 110 8.45 8.96 -17.47
C ILE A 110 7.84 7.73 -16.79
N PHE A 111 6.71 7.87 -16.12
CA PHE A 111 6.01 6.79 -15.41
C PHE A 111 5.59 5.65 -16.34
N PHE A 112 5.05 5.98 -17.51
CA PHE A 112 4.63 5.00 -18.52
C PHE A 112 5.79 4.50 -19.40
N GLY A 113 6.82 5.31 -19.54
CA GLY A 113 7.97 5.03 -20.41
C GLY A 113 9.20 4.56 -19.64
N LYS A 114 10.19 5.44 -19.48
CA LYS A 114 11.53 5.11 -18.96
C LYS A 114 11.51 4.42 -17.59
N ALA A 115 10.64 4.85 -16.67
CA ALA A 115 10.56 4.30 -15.33
C ALA A 115 9.72 3.01 -15.24
N GLN A 116 8.95 2.67 -16.27
CA GLN A 116 8.13 1.46 -16.38
C GLN A 116 7.21 1.18 -15.17
N CYS A 117 6.87 2.21 -14.39
CA CYS A 117 6.04 2.05 -13.19
C CYS A 117 4.64 1.50 -13.54
N ALA A 118 4.13 1.84 -14.72
CA ALA A 118 2.85 1.37 -15.23
C ALA A 118 2.80 -0.14 -15.53
N ALA A 119 3.94 -0.84 -15.52
CA ALA A 119 3.97 -2.31 -15.66
C ALA A 119 3.26 -3.01 -14.50
N CYS A 120 3.30 -2.42 -13.30
CA CYS A 120 2.62 -2.91 -12.11
C CYS A 120 1.49 -1.97 -11.67
N HIS A 121 1.68 -0.66 -11.82
CA HIS A 121 0.73 0.36 -11.41
C HIS A 121 -0.10 0.86 -12.60
N MET A 122 -1.04 0.03 -13.06
CA MET A 122 -1.89 0.34 -14.21
C MET A 122 -3.02 1.32 -13.84
N PRO A 123 -3.31 2.35 -14.67
CA PRO A 123 -4.52 3.15 -14.50
C PRO A 123 -5.77 2.26 -14.69
N SER A 124 -6.97 2.66 -14.19
CA SER A 124 -7.29 3.97 -13.59
C SER A 124 -6.92 4.06 -12.10
N TYR A 125 -6.70 2.95 -11.43
CA TYR A 125 -6.44 2.91 -9.97
C TYR A 125 -4.96 2.72 -9.63
N TYR A 126 -4.12 2.53 -10.65
CA TYR A 126 -2.67 2.35 -10.48
C TYR A 126 -2.31 1.13 -9.63
N ILE A 127 -2.95 0.01 -9.95
CA ILE A 127 -2.79 -1.30 -9.33
C ILE A 127 -3.03 -2.40 -10.37
N ASP A 128 -2.29 -3.50 -10.26
CA ASP A 128 -2.52 -4.73 -11.05
C ASP A 128 -3.09 -5.89 -10.22
N ASN A 129 -3.16 -5.72 -8.90
CA ASN A 129 -3.55 -6.77 -7.95
C ASN A 129 -2.66 -8.03 -7.98
N LEU A 130 -1.47 -7.94 -8.54
CA LEU A 130 -0.50 -9.03 -8.60
C LEU A 130 0.55 -8.91 -7.50
N MET A 131 1.46 -9.86 -7.47
CA MET A 131 2.60 -9.88 -6.54
C MET A 131 3.91 -9.82 -7.31
N HIS A 132 4.79 -8.93 -6.90
CA HIS A 132 6.09 -8.72 -7.53
C HIS A 132 7.22 -8.81 -6.52
N ASN A 133 8.27 -9.55 -6.89
CA ASN A 133 9.48 -9.62 -6.09
C ASN A 133 10.51 -8.60 -6.60
N LEU A 134 10.57 -7.46 -5.94
CA LEU A 134 11.53 -6.41 -6.24
C LEU A 134 12.91 -6.67 -5.60
N LYS A 135 13.05 -7.78 -4.86
CA LYS A 135 14.27 -8.15 -4.13
C LYS A 135 14.75 -7.02 -3.23
N THR A 136 13.82 -6.36 -2.57
CA THR A 136 14.08 -5.21 -1.69
C THR A 136 14.92 -5.60 -0.48
N GLU A 137 14.91 -6.87 -0.10
CA GLU A 137 15.74 -7.44 0.96
C GLU A 137 17.24 -7.18 0.81
N ARG A 138 17.75 -7.01 -0.43
CA ARG A 138 19.17 -6.69 -0.66
C ARG A 138 19.60 -5.34 -0.09
N PHE A 139 18.68 -4.46 0.21
CA PHE A 139 18.91 -3.14 0.77
C PHE A 139 18.72 -3.10 2.29
N PHE A 140 18.34 -4.22 2.89
CA PHE A 140 18.02 -4.28 4.29
C PHE A 140 18.91 -5.26 5.03
N LYS A 141 19.32 -4.89 6.23
CA LYS A 141 20.04 -5.84 7.09
C LYS A 141 19.11 -6.99 7.45
N PRO A 142 19.55 -8.24 7.29
CA PRO A 142 18.77 -9.39 7.77
C PRO A 142 18.47 -9.23 9.26
N GLN A 143 17.24 -9.53 9.64
CA GLN A 143 16.81 -9.51 11.04
C GLN A 143 16.61 -10.95 11.52
N MET A 144 17.01 -11.20 12.75
CA MET A 144 16.72 -12.45 13.43
C MET A 144 15.37 -12.35 14.12
N VAL A 145 14.45 -13.25 13.79
CA VAL A 145 13.14 -13.36 14.42
C VAL A 145 13.00 -14.77 14.96
N ASN A 146 12.83 -14.90 16.26
CA ASN A 146 12.72 -16.20 16.94
C ASN A 146 13.89 -17.15 16.65
N GLY A 147 15.12 -16.64 16.61
CA GLY A 147 16.31 -17.44 16.36
C GLY A 147 16.47 -17.90 14.90
N ARG A 148 15.63 -17.45 13.99
CA ARG A 148 15.74 -17.69 12.55
C ARG A 148 15.95 -16.38 11.82
N MET A 149 16.74 -16.43 10.75
CA MET A 149 16.81 -15.30 9.83
C MET A 149 15.41 -15.04 9.30
N ALA A 150 14.88 -13.83 9.49
CA ALA A 150 13.63 -13.45 8.84
C ALA A 150 13.85 -13.59 7.34
N SER A 151 12.94 -14.32 6.68
CA SER A 151 12.95 -14.34 5.23
C SER A 151 12.86 -12.90 4.74
N ALA A 152 13.66 -12.59 3.78
CA ALA A 152 13.50 -11.41 2.99
C ALA A 152 12.04 -11.26 2.54
N ASP A 153 11.62 -10.04 2.29
CA ASP A 153 10.22 -9.73 2.03
C ASP A 153 9.58 -10.54 0.89
N GLY A 154 10.38 -11.06 -0.04
CA GLY A 154 9.87 -11.86 -1.15
C GLY A 154 8.90 -11.05 -2.05
N PRO A 155 7.99 -11.75 -2.74
CA PRO A 155 6.93 -11.08 -3.50
C PRO A 155 5.96 -10.34 -2.60
N ILE A 156 5.67 -9.09 -2.93
CA ILE A 156 4.71 -8.23 -2.23
C ILE A 156 3.64 -7.79 -3.23
N LYS A 157 2.41 -7.69 -2.77
CA LYS A 157 1.29 -7.19 -3.56
C LYS A 157 1.53 -5.75 -4.00
N THR A 158 1.17 -5.44 -5.24
CA THR A 158 1.07 -4.06 -5.72
C THR A 158 -0.06 -3.34 -4.96
N PHE A 159 0.23 -2.17 -4.42
CA PHE A 159 -0.77 -1.29 -3.81
C PHE A 159 -1.14 -0.14 -4.78
N PRO A 160 -2.37 0.40 -4.67
CA PRO A 160 -2.80 1.51 -5.52
C PRO A 160 -1.98 2.78 -5.23
N LEU A 161 -1.73 3.58 -6.27
CA LEU A 161 -1.05 4.88 -6.10
C LEU A 161 -2.03 6.07 -6.05
N ARG A 162 -3.33 5.84 -6.17
CA ARG A 162 -4.33 6.90 -6.03
C ARG A 162 -4.28 7.47 -4.61
N GLY A 163 -4.08 8.78 -4.49
CA GLY A 163 -3.94 9.46 -3.21
C GLY A 163 -2.60 9.20 -2.50
N ILE A 164 -1.60 8.72 -3.20
CA ILE A 164 -0.31 8.34 -2.60
C ILE A 164 0.38 9.49 -1.85
N LYS A 165 0.16 10.75 -2.26
CA LYS A 165 0.70 11.95 -1.59
C LYS A 165 0.24 12.10 -0.14
N ASP A 166 -0.92 11.56 0.20
CA ASP A 166 -1.55 11.70 1.50
C ASP A 166 -1.30 10.48 2.42
N SER A 167 -0.42 9.57 1.99
CA SER A 167 -0.16 8.31 2.69
C SER A 167 1.33 8.02 2.94
N PRO A 168 2.12 8.99 3.48
CA PRO A 168 3.46 8.69 3.99
C PRO A 168 3.34 7.97 5.35
N PRO A 169 4.35 7.17 5.73
CA PRO A 169 5.56 6.79 4.99
C PRO A 169 5.28 5.71 3.93
N TYR A 170 6.26 5.44 3.08
CA TYR A 170 6.13 4.57 1.91
C TYR A 170 6.85 3.24 2.06
N LEU A 171 6.56 2.30 1.15
CA LEU A 171 6.80 0.86 1.19
C LEU A 171 5.99 0.16 2.29
N HIS A 172 5.93 -1.16 2.20
CA HIS A 172 5.16 -2.00 3.13
C HIS A 172 5.57 -1.87 4.61
N ASP A 173 6.78 -1.41 4.88
CA ASP A 173 7.33 -1.21 6.23
C ASP A 173 7.56 0.26 6.60
N GLY A 174 7.14 1.18 5.76
CA GLY A 174 7.23 2.62 6.01
C GLY A 174 8.67 3.15 6.13
N ARG A 175 9.62 2.61 5.39
CA ARG A 175 11.03 3.03 5.48
C ARG A 175 11.33 4.34 4.78
N LEU A 176 10.58 4.64 3.73
CA LEU A 176 10.78 5.84 2.93
C LEU A 176 9.81 6.92 3.39
N LEU A 177 10.31 8.10 3.67
CA LEU A 177 9.52 9.15 4.30
C LEU A 177 8.86 10.07 3.29
N THR A 178 9.41 10.15 2.08
CA THR A 178 8.95 11.07 1.04
C THR A 178 8.75 10.37 -0.29
N LEU A 179 8.02 11.00 -1.21
CA LEU A 179 7.91 10.52 -2.58
C LEU A 179 9.25 10.62 -3.32
N GLU A 180 10.05 11.59 -2.99
CA GLU A 180 11.42 11.76 -3.48
C GLU A 180 12.28 10.56 -3.12
N ASP A 181 12.23 10.11 -1.86
CA ASP A 181 12.93 8.89 -1.40
C ASP A 181 12.42 7.66 -2.16
N THR A 182 11.12 7.61 -2.41
CA THR A 182 10.49 6.49 -3.12
C THR A 182 10.97 6.42 -4.57
N VAL A 183 10.98 7.55 -5.27
CA VAL A 183 11.49 7.62 -6.65
C VAL A 183 12.97 7.24 -6.70
N GLU A 184 13.79 7.74 -5.77
CA GLU A 184 15.21 7.40 -5.72
C GLU A 184 15.42 5.91 -5.41
N PHE A 185 14.65 5.35 -4.49
CA PHE A 185 14.71 3.94 -4.18
C PHE A 185 14.47 3.06 -5.43
N PHE A 186 13.38 3.32 -6.17
CA PHE A 186 13.10 2.57 -7.40
C PHE A 186 14.11 2.87 -8.51
N ASN A 187 14.63 4.09 -8.58
CA ASN A 187 15.72 4.45 -9.50
C ASN A 187 16.95 3.54 -9.28
N LEU A 188 17.30 3.27 -8.01
CA LEU A 188 18.43 2.42 -7.65
C LEU A 188 18.11 0.93 -7.82
N VAL A 189 16.92 0.48 -7.37
CA VAL A 189 16.52 -0.94 -7.40
C VAL A 189 16.41 -1.46 -8.81
N GLN A 190 15.89 -0.66 -9.73
CA GLN A 190 15.62 -1.03 -11.12
C GLN A 190 16.65 -0.49 -12.12
N ASP A 191 17.69 0.20 -11.65
CA ASP A 191 18.73 0.82 -12.50
C ASP A 191 18.15 1.74 -13.59
N LEU A 192 17.18 2.60 -13.23
CA LEU A 192 16.44 3.40 -14.20
C LEU A 192 17.26 4.56 -14.78
N LYS A 193 18.32 5.00 -14.08
CA LYS A 193 19.21 6.09 -14.49
C LYS A 193 18.46 7.40 -14.77
N LEU A 194 17.51 7.72 -13.89
CA LEU A 194 16.79 8.97 -13.95
C LEU A 194 17.70 10.13 -13.53
N ASN A 195 17.72 11.19 -14.34
CA ASN A 195 18.41 12.42 -13.97
C ASN A 195 17.59 13.21 -12.91
N PRO A 196 18.15 14.25 -12.29
CA PRO A 196 17.46 15.01 -11.25
C PRO A 196 16.13 15.63 -11.70
N GLN A 197 16.03 16.11 -12.95
CA GLN A 197 14.80 16.69 -13.48
C GLN A 197 13.72 15.60 -13.68
N GLU A 198 14.10 14.46 -14.24
CA GLU A 198 13.18 13.32 -14.42
C GLU A 198 12.62 12.83 -13.07
N LYS A 199 13.44 12.78 -12.02
CA LYS A 199 12.98 12.41 -10.67
C LYS A 199 11.98 13.43 -10.13
N SER A 200 12.26 14.71 -10.28
CA SER A 200 11.36 15.78 -9.86
C SER A 200 10.03 15.75 -10.61
N ASP A 201 10.07 15.57 -11.92
CA ASP A 201 8.87 15.48 -12.76
C ASP A 201 8.03 14.24 -12.39
N LEU A 202 8.68 13.09 -12.12
CA LEU A 202 7.99 11.87 -11.70
C LEU A 202 7.31 12.06 -10.33
N VAL A 203 7.97 12.73 -9.38
CA VAL A 203 7.37 13.08 -8.08
C VAL A 203 6.17 14.01 -8.27
N ALA A 204 6.29 15.03 -9.15
CA ALA A 204 5.19 15.93 -9.46
C ALA A 204 3.96 15.16 -9.99
N TYR A 205 4.19 14.21 -10.88
CA TYR A 205 3.14 13.32 -11.38
C TYR A 205 2.50 12.50 -10.26
N MET A 206 3.30 11.85 -9.42
CA MET A 206 2.78 11.02 -8.32
C MET A 206 1.94 11.83 -7.33
N ARG A 207 2.26 13.11 -7.13
CA ARG A 207 1.45 14.02 -6.32
C ARG A 207 0.12 14.41 -6.93
N ALA A 208 -0.07 14.20 -8.22
CA ALA A 208 -1.32 14.46 -8.93
C ALA A 208 -2.29 13.26 -8.92
N LEU A 209 -1.81 12.07 -8.51
CA LEU A 209 -2.60 10.84 -8.41
C LEU A 209 -3.44 10.83 -7.12
#